data_2898822b186d43075397d2a04ee810f4
#
_entry.id   2898822b186d43075397d2a04ee810f4
#
_cell.length_a   1.000
_cell.length_b   1.000
_cell.length_c   1.000
_cell.angle_alpha   90.00
_cell.angle_beta   90.00
_cell.angle_gamma   90.00
#
_symmetry.space_group_name_H-M   'P 1'
#
loop_
_entity.id
_entity.type
_entity.pdbx_description
1 polymer ?
#
loop_
_entity_poly.entity_id
_entity_poly.type
_entity_poly.pdbx_seq_one_letter_code
_entity_poly.pdbx_strand_id
1 'polypeptide(L)'
;MTPPSETKGYGHADAVQTYQIRPATMEDSPAIRQIRNAAVRESLAIWTSIEQDPAGAETWLAPMVQRGTALVAHVSGKPHDVIGFAVAGPRHSYEGYTRTVEDSIYLSPTAQGKGLGARLLAALIEASRRAGDRTMIALIEAGHATSVRLHERYGFTTVGTVPQAGEKHGQILDLTLMSRCLKGPTVCDNQNEPSDSLRRVNADQAIQLQPEEPAVTQWQVSATDELVAHLLSLVGTPQGRPAIIAVDGRGGSGKTTLTTALAAAVPCAQAFHLDDLIWNEPLYDWDQLYVDTLTQLRRAGSLDLVPDKWREHGRKGSIRIPAGSPLVLVEGTGAGLAAVRSLIDAHVWVQTGDDVAERRGIKRDIAEGVNGDAEESVRFWHWWMAGERLFFAKDRPWRRADVIVSGDAPTGVGPGEIAWTPGPLPAG
;
A
#
# COMPACT_ATOMS: atom_id res chain seq x y z
N MET A 1 -64.59 37.92 -40.70
CA MET A 1 -63.67 38.55 -39.74
C MET A 1 -63.22 37.51 -38.72
N THR A 2 -62.05 36.95 -38.89
CA THR A 2 -61.46 35.96 -38.03
C THR A 2 -60.39 36.67 -37.20
N PRO A 3 -60.32 36.48 -35.87
CA PRO A 3 -59.27 37.12 -35.04
C PRO A 3 -57.95 36.41 -35.19
N PRO A 4 -56.81 37.06 -34.92
CA PRO A 4 -55.48 36.51 -35.10
C PRO A 4 -55.12 35.58 -33.96
N SER A 5 -54.40 34.49 -34.29
CA SER A 5 -53.83 33.50 -33.37
C SER A 5 -52.65 34.07 -32.57
N GLU A 6 -52.76 33.99 -31.23
CA GLU A 6 -51.66 34.26 -30.31
C GLU A 6 -50.61 33.13 -30.41
N THR A 7 -49.42 33.46 -30.83
CA THR A 7 -48.23 32.63 -30.73
C THR A 7 -47.77 32.60 -29.28
N LYS A 8 -47.99 31.47 -28.59
CA LYS A 8 -47.32 31.18 -27.31
C LYS A 8 -45.83 31.10 -27.54
N GLY A 9 -45.09 31.99 -26.89
CA GLY A 9 -43.63 31.93 -26.81
C GLY A 9 -43.17 30.66 -26.16
N TYR A 10 -42.33 29.90 -26.85
CA TYR A 10 -41.62 28.76 -26.28
C TYR A 10 -40.61 29.25 -25.23
N GLY A 11 -40.76 28.73 -24.02
CA GLY A 11 -39.89 29.02 -22.90
C GLY A 11 -38.40 28.77 -23.24
N HIS A 12 -37.57 29.64 -22.74
CA HIS A 12 -36.12 29.46 -22.71
C HIS A 12 -35.80 28.09 -22.12
N ALA A 13 -35.20 27.22 -22.91
CA ALA A 13 -34.51 26.05 -22.39
C ALA A 13 -33.39 26.58 -21.48
N ASP A 14 -33.48 26.29 -20.19
CA ASP A 14 -32.40 26.54 -19.23
C ASP A 14 -31.11 25.93 -19.79
N ALA A 15 -30.18 26.79 -20.19
CA ALA A 15 -28.84 26.33 -20.64
C ALA A 15 -28.20 25.49 -19.52
N VAL A 16 -27.91 24.22 -19.79
CA VAL A 16 -27.29 23.31 -18.85
C VAL A 16 -25.98 23.97 -18.38
N GLN A 17 -25.98 24.40 -17.12
CA GLN A 17 -24.86 25.08 -16.54
C GLN A 17 -23.65 24.12 -16.46
N THR A 18 -22.59 24.38 -17.20
CA THR A 18 -21.37 23.58 -17.23
C THR A 18 -20.34 24.12 -16.25
N TYR A 19 -19.44 23.25 -15.77
CA TYR A 19 -18.48 23.56 -14.73
C TYR A 19 -17.08 23.10 -15.13
N GLN A 20 -16.08 23.88 -14.74
CA GLN A 20 -14.67 23.61 -14.99
C GLN A 20 -13.90 23.53 -13.67
N ILE A 21 -12.78 22.79 -13.68
CA ILE A 21 -11.85 22.68 -12.56
C ILE A 21 -10.51 23.21 -13.04
N ARG A 22 -9.87 24.04 -12.21
CA ARG A 22 -8.53 24.56 -12.46
C ARG A 22 -7.72 24.62 -11.17
N PRO A 23 -6.38 24.74 -11.25
CA PRO A 23 -5.57 25.09 -10.10
C PRO A 23 -6.06 26.38 -9.44
N ALA A 24 -6.06 26.41 -8.11
CA ALA A 24 -6.36 27.60 -7.34
C ALA A 24 -5.17 28.56 -7.36
N THR A 25 -5.47 29.84 -7.29
CA THR A 25 -4.51 30.92 -7.07
C THR A 25 -4.81 31.62 -5.74
N MET A 26 -3.94 32.50 -5.28
CA MET A 26 -4.21 33.27 -4.06
C MET A 26 -5.39 34.24 -4.22
N GLU A 27 -5.74 34.62 -5.45
CA GLU A 27 -6.94 35.42 -5.75
C GLU A 27 -8.24 34.70 -5.42
N ASP A 28 -8.23 33.36 -5.37
CA ASP A 28 -9.38 32.54 -4.99
C ASP A 28 -9.60 32.46 -3.45
N SER A 29 -8.63 32.93 -2.65
CA SER A 29 -8.70 32.82 -1.19
C SER A 29 -9.99 33.38 -0.58
N PRO A 30 -10.54 34.51 -1.00
CA PRO A 30 -11.81 35.00 -0.46
C PRO A 30 -12.98 34.07 -0.71
N ALA A 31 -13.08 33.50 -1.92
CA ALA A 31 -14.17 32.58 -2.29
C ALA A 31 -14.02 31.22 -1.57
N ILE A 32 -12.80 30.67 -1.51
CA ILE A 32 -12.46 29.46 -0.77
C ILE A 32 -12.82 29.63 0.72
N ARG A 33 -12.41 30.73 1.32
CA ARG A 33 -12.72 31.07 2.71
C ARG A 33 -14.24 31.13 2.95
N GLN A 34 -14.98 31.76 2.06
CA GLN A 34 -16.44 31.84 2.18
C GLN A 34 -17.09 30.45 2.20
N ILE A 35 -16.70 29.57 1.25
CA ILE A 35 -17.23 28.19 1.17
C ILE A 35 -16.83 27.40 2.44
N ARG A 36 -15.56 27.50 2.87
CA ARG A 36 -15.07 26.80 4.08
C ARG A 36 -15.79 27.29 5.35
N ASN A 37 -15.94 28.60 5.52
CA ASN A 37 -16.62 29.16 6.70
C ASN A 37 -18.11 28.81 6.72
N ALA A 38 -18.78 28.70 5.56
CA ALA A 38 -20.12 28.16 5.48
C ALA A 38 -20.17 26.70 5.97
N ALA A 39 -19.22 25.87 5.57
CA ALA A 39 -19.12 24.48 6.05
C ALA A 39 -18.82 24.41 7.57
N VAL A 40 -18.04 25.35 8.10
CA VAL A 40 -17.81 25.48 9.56
C VAL A 40 -19.13 25.73 10.30
N ARG A 41 -19.97 26.61 9.80
CA ARG A 41 -21.24 26.96 10.45
C ARG A 41 -22.32 25.89 10.29
N GLU A 42 -22.41 25.28 9.11
CA GLU A 42 -23.63 24.61 8.63
C GLU A 42 -23.48 23.10 8.49
N SER A 43 -22.26 22.54 8.66
CA SER A 43 -22.04 21.11 8.44
C SER A 43 -21.23 20.44 9.53
N LEU A 44 -21.26 19.12 9.58
CA LEU A 44 -20.40 18.27 10.43
C LEU A 44 -19.09 17.88 9.73
N ALA A 45 -18.81 18.42 8.54
CA ALA A 45 -17.61 18.08 7.76
C ALA A 45 -16.31 18.70 8.30
N ILE A 46 -16.40 19.78 9.07
CA ILE A 46 -15.25 20.43 9.73
C ILE A 46 -15.54 20.54 11.21
N TRP A 47 -14.69 19.96 12.05
CA TRP A 47 -14.89 19.90 13.50
C TRP A 47 -14.25 21.09 14.24
N THR A 48 -14.57 22.28 13.81
CA THR A 48 -14.29 23.53 14.51
C THR A 48 -15.49 24.45 14.41
N SER A 49 -15.66 25.35 15.40
CA SER A 49 -16.60 26.46 15.35
C SER A 49 -15.93 27.79 14.98
N ILE A 50 -14.61 27.78 14.76
CA ILE A 50 -13.82 28.99 14.49
C ILE A 50 -13.74 29.19 12.99
N GLU A 51 -14.34 30.28 12.49
CA GLU A 51 -14.21 30.73 11.12
C GLU A 51 -12.82 31.33 10.87
N GLN A 52 -12.30 31.14 9.66
CA GLN A 52 -11.07 31.79 9.25
C GLN A 52 -11.32 33.27 8.92
N ASP A 53 -10.44 34.13 9.40
CA ASP A 53 -10.30 35.48 8.91
C ASP A 53 -9.53 35.51 7.57
N PRO A 54 -9.43 36.65 6.87
CA PRO A 54 -8.71 36.74 5.60
C PRO A 54 -7.25 36.30 5.70
N ALA A 55 -6.51 36.75 6.69
CA ALA A 55 -5.09 36.45 6.84
C ALA A 55 -4.84 34.97 7.19
N GLY A 56 -5.67 34.39 8.04
CA GLY A 56 -5.65 32.96 8.37
C GLY A 56 -5.96 32.08 7.16
N ALA A 57 -6.91 32.50 6.30
CA ALA A 57 -7.26 31.79 5.09
C ALA A 57 -6.10 31.79 4.08
N GLU A 58 -5.42 32.93 3.90
CA GLU A 58 -4.26 33.05 3.03
C GLU A 58 -3.08 32.23 3.54
N THR A 59 -2.77 32.32 4.83
CA THR A 59 -1.70 31.52 5.46
C THR A 59 -1.93 30.02 5.31
N TRP A 60 -3.17 29.58 5.49
CA TRP A 60 -3.56 28.16 5.34
C TRP A 60 -3.50 27.70 3.89
N LEU A 61 -3.94 28.52 2.92
CA LEU A 61 -4.04 28.14 1.51
C LEU A 61 -2.70 28.17 0.79
N ALA A 62 -1.82 29.13 1.11
CA ALA A 62 -0.59 29.41 0.38
C ALA A 62 0.32 28.17 0.14
N PRO A 63 0.60 27.30 1.12
CA PRO A 63 1.43 26.12 0.90
C PRO A 63 0.84 25.15 -0.14
N MET A 64 -0.48 25.01 -0.18
CA MET A 64 -1.17 24.10 -1.10
C MET A 64 -1.22 24.68 -2.52
N VAL A 65 -1.39 25.98 -2.66
CA VAL A 65 -1.26 26.68 -3.95
C VAL A 65 0.17 26.55 -4.49
N GLN A 66 1.19 26.79 -3.66
CA GLN A 66 2.59 26.66 -4.04
C GLN A 66 2.93 25.25 -4.51
N ARG A 67 2.36 24.21 -3.87
CA ARG A 67 2.55 22.79 -4.24
C ARG A 67 1.73 22.38 -5.45
N GLY A 68 0.77 23.19 -5.90
CA GLY A 68 -0.20 22.81 -6.94
C GLY A 68 -1.26 21.81 -6.47
N THR A 69 -1.46 21.68 -5.15
CA THR A 69 -2.43 20.77 -4.52
C THR A 69 -3.68 21.50 -4.00
N ALA A 70 -4.00 22.65 -4.55
CA ALA A 70 -5.24 23.38 -4.35
C ALA A 70 -5.95 23.57 -5.69
N LEU A 71 -7.23 23.22 -5.75
CA LEU A 71 -8.07 23.26 -6.95
C LEU A 71 -9.39 23.97 -6.66
N VAL A 72 -9.94 24.66 -7.64
CA VAL A 72 -11.27 25.26 -7.57
C VAL A 72 -12.17 24.76 -8.70
N ALA A 73 -13.45 24.58 -8.40
CA ALA A 73 -14.52 24.40 -9.38
C ALA A 73 -15.25 25.72 -9.58
N HIS A 74 -15.44 26.12 -10.83
CA HIS A 74 -16.12 27.36 -11.19
C HIS A 74 -17.12 27.15 -12.34
N VAL A 75 -18.03 28.08 -12.50
CA VAL A 75 -18.98 28.10 -13.63
C VAL A 75 -18.21 28.34 -14.93
N SER A 76 -18.48 27.54 -15.96
CA SER A 76 -17.83 27.70 -17.28
C SER A 76 -18.04 29.10 -17.84
N GLY A 77 -16.97 29.73 -18.31
CA GLY A 77 -16.97 31.11 -18.77
C GLY A 77 -16.93 32.18 -17.67
N LYS A 78 -16.94 31.79 -16.39
CA LYS A 78 -16.85 32.70 -15.23
C LYS A 78 -15.79 32.19 -14.24
N PRO A 79 -14.48 32.36 -14.52
CA PRO A 79 -13.41 31.77 -13.74
C PRO A 79 -13.36 32.24 -12.28
N HIS A 80 -13.92 33.41 -11.96
CA HIS A 80 -14.00 33.97 -10.61
C HIS A 80 -15.26 33.53 -9.83
N ASP A 81 -16.23 32.88 -10.48
CA ASP A 81 -17.44 32.35 -9.84
C ASP A 81 -17.14 30.95 -9.29
N VAL A 82 -16.37 30.92 -8.18
CA VAL A 82 -15.94 29.69 -7.51
C VAL A 82 -17.09 29.10 -6.69
N ILE A 83 -17.46 27.88 -6.98
CA ILE A 83 -18.59 27.17 -6.37
C ILE A 83 -18.16 25.93 -5.55
N GLY A 84 -16.87 25.64 -5.52
CA GLY A 84 -16.30 24.57 -4.72
C GLY A 84 -14.81 24.54 -4.82
N PHE A 85 -14.16 23.86 -3.89
CA PHE A 85 -12.71 23.69 -3.91
C PHE A 85 -12.33 22.33 -3.33
N ALA A 86 -11.09 21.90 -3.66
CA ALA A 86 -10.42 20.75 -3.07
C ALA A 86 -8.96 21.10 -2.80
N VAL A 87 -8.46 20.66 -1.66
CA VAL A 87 -7.05 20.86 -1.26
C VAL A 87 -6.47 19.58 -0.67
N ALA A 88 -5.17 19.37 -0.87
CA ALA A 88 -4.41 18.35 -0.17
C ALA A 88 -3.28 19.04 0.60
N GLY A 89 -3.45 19.09 1.91
CA GLY A 89 -2.52 19.71 2.85
C GLY A 89 -1.65 18.70 3.58
N PRO A 90 -0.54 19.15 4.25
CA PRO A 90 0.28 18.27 5.07
C PRO A 90 -0.53 17.62 6.19
N ARG A 91 -0.41 16.29 6.36
CA ARG A 91 -1.09 15.56 7.42
C ARG A 91 -0.53 15.90 8.81
N HIS A 92 0.78 16.15 8.89
CA HIS A 92 1.48 16.46 10.13
C HIS A 92 2.70 17.34 9.87
N SER A 93 3.19 18.03 10.91
CA SER A 93 4.37 18.92 10.83
C SER A 93 5.72 18.19 10.90
N TYR A 94 5.74 16.89 11.26
CA TYR A 94 6.99 16.14 11.32
C TYR A 94 7.47 15.72 9.92
N GLU A 95 8.77 15.77 9.70
CA GLU A 95 9.42 15.47 8.42
C GLU A 95 9.11 14.07 7.87
N GLY A 96 8.85 13.08 8.74
CA GLY A 96 8.45 11.74 8.35
C GLY A 96 7.09 11.68 7.61
N TYR A 97 6.26 12.71 7.74
CA TYR A 97 4.96 12.84 7.06
C TYR A 97 4.99 13.71 5.80
N THR A 98 6.16 14.14 5.33
CA THR A 98 6.33 15.10 4.22
C THR A 98 5.57 14.69 2.94
N ARG A 99 5.36 13.40 2.73
CA ARG A 99 4.67 12.84 1.56
C ARG A 99 3.30 12.23 1.88
N THR A 100 2.77 12.52 3.08
CA THR A 100 1.41 12.13 3.49
C THR A 100 0.56 13.39 3.57
N VAL A 101 -0.51 13.42 2.80
CA VAL A 101 -1.42 14.56 2.73
C VAL A 101 -2.81 14.18 3.21
N GLU A 102 -3.55 15.17 3.68
CA GLU A 102 -4.97 15.05 4.03
C GLU A 102 -5.77 15.85 3.02
N ASP A 103 -6.79 15.22 2.43
CA ASP A 103 -7.69 15.90 1.50
C ASP A 103 -8.83 16.62 2.22
N SER A 104 -9.32 17.65 1.57
CA SER A 104 -10.52 18.38 1.98
C SER A 104 -11.25 18.86 0.74
N ILE A 105 -12.56 18.57 0.66
CA ILE A 105 -13.41 18.93 -0.48
C ILE A 105 -14.69 19.58 0.01
N TYR A 106 -14.94 20.78 -0.44
CA TYR A 106 -16.15 21.54 -0.07
C TYR A 106 -16.82 22.13 -1.31
N LEU A 107 -18.12 22.06 -1.33
CA LEU A 107 -18.97 22.61 -2.38
C LEU A 107 -19.99 23.59 -1.79
N SER A 108 -20.30 24.65 -2.51
CA SER A 108 -21.45 25.49 -2.18
C SER A 108 -22.75 24.66 -2.26
N PRO A 109 -23.79 24.98 -1.50
CA PRO A 109 -25.05 24.23 -1.53
C PRO A 109 -25.64 24.07 -2.95
N THR A 110 -25.51 25.10 -3.78
CA THR A 110 -26.00 25.10 -5.17
C THR A 110 -25.18 24.20 -6.11
N ALA A 111 -23.97 23.79 -5.72
CA ALA A 111 -23.06 22.93 -6.49
C ALA A 111 -23.16 21.45 -6.11
N GLN A 112 -23.82 21.12 -5.02
CA GLN A 112 -23.99 19.73 -4.55
C GLN A 112 -24.90 18.92 -5.47
N GLY A 113 -24.75 17.59 -5.45
CA GLY A 113 -25.57 16.66 -6.25
C GLY A 113 -25.24 16.63 -7.76
N LYS A 114 -24.30 17.45 -8.24
CA LYS A 114 -23.95 17.60 -9.67
C LYS A 114 -22.66 16.85 -10.08
N GLY A 115 -22.18 15.94 -9.26
CA GLY A 115 -20.96 15.15 -9.54
C GLY A 115 -19.64 15.92 -9.38
N LEU A 116 -19.67 17.19 -8.96
CA LEU A 116 -18.47 18.03 -8.84
C LEU A 116 -17.48 17.54 -7.78
N GLY A 117 -17.94 16.99 -6.66
CA GLY A 117 -17.08 16.40 -5.63
C GLY A 117 -16.23 15.27 -6.19
N ALA A 118 -16.82 14.42 -7.04
CA ALA A 118 -16.10 13.31 -7.70
C ALA A 118 -15.02 13.83 -8.65
N ARG A 119 -15.32 14.86 -9.43
CA ARG A 119 -14.38 15.49 -10.36
C ARG A 119 -13.24 16.20 -9.62
N LEU A 120 -13.55 16.90 -8.53
CA LEU A 120 -12.55 17.55 -7.67
C LEU A 120 -11.63 16.53 -7.02
N LEU A 121 -12.18 15.44 -6.46
CA LEU A 121 -11.36 14.37 -5.85
C LEU A 121 -10.44 13.73 -6.88
N ALA A 122 -10.94 13.38 -8.07
CA ALA A 122 -10.11 12.84 -9.15
C ALA A 122 -8.97 13.77 -9.54
N ALA A 123 -9.27 15.06 -9.74
CA ALA A 123 -8.26 16.05 -10.08
C ALA A 123 -7.24 16.30 -8.94
N LEU A 124 -7.69 16.26 -7.69
CA LEU A 124 -6.83 16.43 -6.52
C LEU A 124 -5.85 15.26 -6.35
N ILE A 125 -6.31 14.03 -6.57
CA ILE A 125 -5.47 12.83 -6.56
C ILE A 125 -4.33 12.98 -7.57
N GLU A 126 -4.64 13.42 -8.80
CA GLU A 126 -3.64 13.65 -9.84
C GLU A 126 -2.70 14.84 -9.53
N ALA A 127 -3.22 15.91 -8.92
CA ALA A 127 -2.40 17.03 -8.47
C ALA A 127 -1.42 16.60 -7.39
N SER A 128 -1.85 15.83 -6.40
CA SER A 128 -1.02 15.30 -5.31
C SER A 128 0.04 14.31 -5.83
N ARG A 129 -0.31 13.44 -6.79
CA ARG A 129 0.67 12.57 -7.45
C ARG A 129 1.79 13.38 -8.11
N ARG A 130 1.44 14.41 -8.88
CA ARG A 130 2.43 15.30 -9.51
C ARG A 130 3.28 16.06 -8.49
N ALA A 131 2.72 16.39 -7.33
CA ALA A 131 3.45 17.01 -6.22
C ALA A 131 4.38 16.03 -5.48
N GLY A 132 4.35 14.73 -5.82
CA GLY A 132 5.20 13.69 -5.25
C GLY A 132 4.67 13.11 -3.94
N ASP A 133 3.39 13.31 -3.61
CA ASP A 133 2.77 12.72 -2.44
C ASP A 133 2.64 11.19 -2.61
N ARG A 134 2.74 10.46 -1.51
CA ARG A 134 2.67 8.99 -1.49
C ARG A 134 1.34 8.47 -0.98
N THR A 135 0.80 9.15 0.02
CA THR A 135 -0.43 8.72 0.70
C THR A 135 -1.36 9.90 0.86
N MET A 136 -2.62 9.72 0.53
CA MET A 136 -3.70 10.66 0.81
C MET A 136 -4.62 10.05 1.86
N ILE A 137 -4.91 10.82 2.89
CA ILE A 137 -5.79 10.44 4.00
C ILE A 137 -7.05 11.28 3.92
N ALA A 138 -8.20 10.64 4.12
CA ALA A 138 -9.49 11.30 4.29
C ALA A 138 -9.99 11.08 5.72
N LEU A 139 -10.40 12.17 6.37
CA LEU A 139 -11.05 12.17 7.67
C LEU A 139 -12.51 12.52 7.48
N ILE A 140 -13.41 11.57 7.68
CA ILE A 140 -14.82 11.71 7.34
C ILE A 140 -15.66 11.43 8.59
N GLU A 141 -16.62 12.30 8.90
CA GLU A 141 -17.65 12.01 9.91
C GLU A 141 -18.37 10.69 9.52
N ALA A 142 -18.46 9.73 10.43
CA ALA A 142 -18.86 8.35 10.13
C ALA A 142 -20.30 8.23 9.57
N GLY A 143 -21.19 9.15 9.93
CA GLY A 143 -22.56 9.23 9.38
C GLY A 143 -22.63 9.74 7.94
N HIS A 144 -21.53 10.33 7.42
CA HIS A 144 -21.52 10.92 6.07
C HIS A 144 -21.26 9.88 4.96
N ALA A 145 -22.15 8.89 4.87
CA ALA A 145 -22.04 7.75 3.96
C ALA A 145 -21.80 8.13 2.48
N THR A 146 -22.26 9.31 2.05
CA THR A 146 -22.02 9.79 0.68
C THR A 146 -20.56 10.12 0.43
N SER A 147 -19.87 10.72 1.40
CA SER A 147 -18.44 11.00 1.31
C SER A 147 -17.63 9.70 1.37
N VAL A 148 -17.96 8.79 2.27
CA VAL A 148 -17.30 7.48 2.35
C VAL A 148 -17.37 6.76 1.00
N ARG A 149 -18.58 6.58 0.43
CA ARG A 149 -18.75 5.94 -0.88
C ARG A 149 -18.05 6.69 -2.03
N LEU A 150 -17.97 8.01 -1.95
CA LEU A 150 -17.21 8.79 -2.92
C LEU A 150 -15.73 8.39 -2.88
N HIS A 151 -15.13 8.38 -1.70
CA HIS A 151 -13.72 8.04 -1.53
C HIS A 151 -13.43 6.58 -1.89
N GLU A 152 -14.29 5.63 -1.50
CA GLU A 152 -14.20 4.22 -1.93
C GLU A 152 -14.15 4.08 -3.44
N ARG A 153 -15.02 4.77 -4.18
CA ARG A 153 -15.04 4.76 -5.65
C ARG A 153 -13.72 5.24 -6.26
N TYR A 154 -13.02 6.12 -5.57
CA TYR A 154 -11.70 6.62 -5.97
C TYR A 154 -10.55 5.86 -5.30
N GLY A 155 -10.78 4.65 -4.82
CA GLY A 155 -9.75 3.72 -4.34
C GLY A 155 -9.18 4.05 -2.96
N PHE A 156 -9.92 4.80 -2.14
CA PHE A 156 -9.64 4.87 -0.72
C PHE A 156 -10.20 3.63 -0.01
N THR A 157 -9.45 3.14 0.96
CA THR A 157 -9.89 2.06 1.84
C THR A 157 -10.09 2.59 3.26
N THR A 158 -11.13 2.10 3.93
CA THR A 158 -11.36 2.43 5.34
C THR A 158 -10.29 1.74 6.18
N VAL A 159 -9.51 2.54 6.91
CA VAL A 159 -8.48 2.07 7.85
C VAL A 159 -9.11 1.69 9.19
N GLY A 160 -10.12 2.43 9.61
CA GLY A 160 -10.87 2.21 10.85
C GLY A 160 -11.78 3.36 11.19
N THR A 161 -12.60 3.18 12.23
CA THR A 161 -13.45 4.22 12.80
C THR A 161 -13.04 4.45 14.26
N VAL A 162 -12.83 5.70 14.62
CA VAL A 162 -12.57 6.13 16.00
C VAL A 162 -13.90 6.59 16.60
N PRO A 163 -14.49 5.85 17.54
CA PRO A 163 -15.74 6.27 18.18
C PRO A 163 -15.51 7.48 19.07
N GLN A 164 -16.49 8.35 19.14
CA GLN A 164 -16.50 9.56 20.00
C GLN A 164 -15.24 10.43 19.81
N ALA A 165 -14.78 10.54 18.56
CA ALA A 165 -13.55 11.22 18.22
C ALA A 165 -13.63 12.76 18.30
N GLY A 166 -14.84 13.32 18.30
CA GLY A 166 -15.05 14.75 18.39
C GLY A 166 -16.48 15.12 18.78
N GLU A 167 -16.68 16.43 18.97
CA GLU A 167 -17.99 17.00 19.28
C GLU A 167 -18.22 18.24 18.42
N LYS A 168 -19.40 18.37 17.85
CA LYS A 168 -19.83 19.57 17.14
C LYS A 168 -21.36 19.76 17.21
N HIS A 169 -21.81 20.98 17.40
CA HIS A 169 -23.23 21.34 17.54
C HIS A 169 -23.97 20.49 18.60
N GLY A 170 -23.26 20.14 19.70
CA GLY A 170 -23.78 19.28 20.77
C GLY A 170 -23.95 17.82 20.39
N GLN A 171 -23.37 17.37 19.29
CA GLN A 171 -23.39 15.98 18.86
C GLN A 171 -21.98 15.38 19.02
N ILE A 172 -21.92 14.20 19.65
CA ILE A 172 -20.69 13.38 19.69
C ILE A 172 -20.56 12.67 18.35
N LEU A 173 -19.38 12.75 17.75
CA LEU A 173 -19.13 12.30 16.38
C LEU A 173 -18.05 11.23 16.32
N ASP A 174 -18.31 10.21 15.53
CA ASP A 174 -17.34 9.17 15.20
C ASP A 174 -16.56 9.57 13.93
N LEU A 175 -15.27 9.25 13.89
CA LEU A 175 -14.38 9.57 12.78
C LEU A 175 -14.02 8.33 11.97
N THR A 176 -14.41 8.27 10.72
CA THR A 176 -13.90 7.28 9.77
C THR A 176 -12.61 7.80 9.15
N LEU A 177 -11.55 7.04 9.35
CA LEU A 177 -10.24 7.25 8.71
C LEU A 177 -10.17 6.40 7.44
N MET A 178 -9.93 7.05 6.31
CA MET A 178 -9.68 6.36 5.04
C MET A 178 -8.30 6.73 4.50
N SER A 179 -7.70 5.84 3.75
CA SER A 179 -6.40 6.10 3.11
C SER A 179 -6.38 5.62 1.67
N ARG A 180 -5.59 6.31 0.86
CA ARG A 180 -5.28 5.93 -0.51
C ARG A 180 -3.79 6.11 -0.77
N CYS A 181 -3.14 5.10 -1.33
CA CYS A 181 -1.82 5.29 -1.94
C CYS A 181 -1.96 6.06 -3.25
N LEU A 182 -1.17 7.11 -3.39
CA LEU A 182 -1.14 7.95 -4.58
C LEU A 182 -0.15 7.45 -5.64
N LYS A 183 0.84 6.66 -5.25
CA LYS A 183 1.64 5.88 -6.18
C LYS A 183 0.77 4.70 -6.63
N GLY A 184 0.05 4.88 -7.70
CA GLY A 184 -0.51 3.75 -8.45
C GLY A 184 0.63 3.01 -9.14
N PRO A 185 0.40 1.78 -9.63
CA PRO A 185 1.26 1.25 -10.66
C PRO A 185 1.28 2.31 -11.77
N THR A 186 2.44 2.82 -12.06
CA THR A 186 2.65 3.70 -13.20
C THR A 186 2.40 2.84 -14.44
N VAL A 187 1.16 2.81 -14.90
CA VAL A 187 0.90 2.53 -16.30
C VAL A 187 1.43 3.78 -16.99
N CYS A 188 2.70 3.75 -17.34
CA CYS A 188 3.26 4.66 -18.29
C CYS A 188 2.60 4.36 -19.62
N ASP A 189 1.58 5.14 -20.00
CA ASP A 189 1.32 5.43 -21.41
C ASP A 189 2.55 6.18 -21.95
N ASN A 190 3.61 5.47 -22.16
CA ASN A 190 4.65 5.83 -23.07
C ASN A 190 4.60 4.83 -24.23
N GLN A 191 3.95 5.24 -25.31
CA GLN A 191 4.39 4.91 -26.63
C GLN A 191 5.78 5.54 -26.81
N ASN A 192 6.77 4.89 -26.27
CA ASN A 192 8.16 4.96 -26.69
C ASN A 192 8.81 3.69 -26.16
N GLU A 193 9.41 2.97 -27.06
CA GLU A 193 10.26 1.80 -27.01
C GLU A 193 10.68 1.25 -25.64
N PRO A 194 10.76 -0.08 -25.46
CA PRO A 194 11.27 -0.66 -24.21
C PRO A 194 12.66 -0.08 -23.99
N SER A 195 12.81 0.69 -22.91
CA SER A 195 14.13 1.11 -22.43
C SER A 195 14.83 -0.16 -21.96
N ASP A 196 15.61 -0.74 -22.83
CA ASP A 196 16.50 -1.87 -22.63
C ASP A 196 17.72 -1.41 -21.81
N SER A 197 17.49 -1.00 -20.58
CA SER A 197 18.59 -0.67 -19.65
C SER A 197 18.23 -0.93 -18.19
N LEU A 198 17.76 -2.14 -17.89
CA LEU A 198 17.91 -2.65 -16.54
C LEU A 198 19.41 -2.70 -16.24
N ARG A 199 19.87 -1.84 -15.34
CA ARG A 199 21.26 -1.85 -14.91
C ARG A 199 21.59 -3.24 -14.36
N ARG A 200 22.65 -3.84 -14.86
CA ARG A 200 23.10 -5.16 -14.44
C ARG A 200 24.38 -5.03 -13.61
N VAL A 201 24.47 -5.81 -12.56
CA VAL A 201 25.68 -5.95 -11.74
C VAL A 201 26.07 -7.41 -11.66
N ASN A 202 27.37 -7.67 -11.63
CA ASN A 202 27.86 -9.03 -11.39
C ASN A 202 27.81 -9.35 -9.90
N ALA A 203 27.67 -10.63 -9.56
CA ALA A 203 27.87 -11.08 -8.20
C ALA A 203 29.34 -10.83 -7.79
N ASP A 204 29.57 -10.30 -6.59
CA ASP A 204 30.89 -9.87 -6.14
C ASP A 204 31.86 -11.03 -5.91
N GLN A 205 31.37 -12.18 -5.45
CA GLN A 205 32.17 -13.35 -5.09
C GLN A 205 31.40 -14.64 -5.32
N ALA A 206 32.13 -15.77 -5.42
CA ALA A 206 31.54 -17.09 -5.33
C ALA A 206 30.97 -17.30 -3.92
N ILE A 207 29.65 -17.42 -3.80
CA ILE A 207 28.96 -17.66 -2.54
C ILE A 207 28.84 -19.18 -2.31
N GLN A 208 28.98 -19.61 -1.06
CA GLN A 208 28.65 -20.99 -0.68
C GLN A 208 27.14 -21.15 -0.59
N LEU A 209 26.59 -21.96 -1.48
CA LEU A 209 25.16 -22.28 -1.56
C LEU A 209 24.92 -23.76 -1.22
N GLN A 210 23.63 -24.13 -1.16
CA GLN A 210 23.24 -25.52 -1.04
C GLN A 210 23.76 -26.34 -2.25
N PRO A 211 24.10 -27.62 -2.06
CA PRO A 211 24.33 -28.51 -3.19
C PRO A 211 23.19 -28.41 -4.19
N GLU A 212 23.52 -28.28 -5.47
CA GLU A 212 22.55 -28.13 -6.57
C GLU A 212 21.75 -26.80 -6.60
N GLU A 213 22.05 -25.83 -5.75
CA GLU A 213 21.54 -24.47 -5.87
C GLU A 213 22.48 -23.66 -6.80
N PRO A 214 22.06 -23.29 -8.01
CA PRO A 214 22.91 -22.52 -8.91
C PRO A 214 23.10 -21.10 -8.39
N ALA A 215 24.35 -20.63 -8.36
CA ALA A 215 24.63 -19.24 -8.02
C ALA A 215 24.21 -18.30 -9.15
N VAL A 216 23.49 -17.23 -8.82
CA VAL A 216 23.28 -16.15 -9.77
C VAL A 216 24.57 -15.36 -9.93
N THR A 217 25.04 -15.23 -11.16
CA THR A 217 26.29 -14.52 -11.51
C THR A 217 26.06 -13.09 -11.98
N GLN A 218 24.84 -12.78 -12.43
CA GLN A 218 24.47 -11.46 -12.91
C GLN A 218 23.06 -11.08 -12.41
N TRP A 219 22.96 -9.95 -11.78
CA TRP A 219 21.72 -9.41 -11.22
C TRP A 219 21.21 -8.23 -12.02
N GLN A 220 19.91 -8.15 -12.20
CA GLN A 220 19.21 -6.91 -12.56
C GLN A 220 19.08 -6.06 -11.29
N VAL A 221 19.30 -4.75 -11.41
CA VAL A 221 19.15 -3.81 -10.28
C VAL A 221 18.05 -2.83 -10.61
N SER A 222 17.08 -2.73 -9.73
CA SER A 222 15.97 -1.82 -9.86
C SER A 222 15.51 -1.27 -8.51
N ALA A 223 14.69 -0.23 -8.53
CA ALA A 223 14.00 0.22 -7.33
C ALA A 223 13.03 -0.87 -6.82
N THR A 224 12.76 -0.88 -5.51
CA THR A 224 11.79 -1.81 -4.90
C THR A 224 10.44 -1.78 -5.59
N ASP A 225 9.95 -0.59 -5.98
CA ASP A 225 8.65 -0.41 -6.64
C ASP A 225 8.60 -1.14 -8.01
N GLU A 226 9.72 -1.24 -8.74
CA GLU A 226 9.80 -1.98 -10.03
C GLU A 226 9.73 -3.49 -9.81
N LEU A 227 10.43 -4.01 -8.80
CA LEU A 227 10.31 -5.42 -8.41
C LEU A 227 8.86 -5.75 -7.99
N VAL A 228 8.23 -4.87 -7.21
CA VAL A 228 6.81 -5.03 -6.83
C VAL A 228 5.91 -5.02 -8.06
N ALA A 229 6.10 -4.10 -9.00
CA ALA A 229 5.33 -4.07 -10.24
C ALA A 229 5.52 -5.36 -11.06
N HIS A 230 6.73 -5.88 -11.13
CA HIS A 230 7.01 -7.17 -11.77
C HIS A 230 6.28 -8.33 -11.07
N LEU A 231 6.37 -8.44 -9.74
CA LEU A 231 5.66 -9.47 -8.97
C LEU A 231 4.14 -9.38 -9.14
N LEU A 232 3.57 -8.17 -9.10
CA LEU A 232 2.14 -7.96 -9.32
C LEU A 232 1.70 -8.33 -10.75
N SER A 233 2.58 -8.16 -11.74
CA SER A 233 2.31 -8.61 -13.11
C SER A 233 2.24 -10.13 -13.24
N LEU A 234 3.00 -10.87 -12.42
CA LEU A 234 2.98 -12.33 -12.38
C LEU A 234 1.69 -12.88 -11.74
N VAL A 235 1.23 -12.23 -10.65
CA VAL A 235 0.09 -12.74 -9.86
C VAL A 235 -1.27 -12.28 -10.38
N GLY A 236 -1.31 -11.22 -11.18
CA GLY A 236 -2.56 -10.64 -11.65
C GLY A 236 -3.43 -10.06 -10.52
N THR A 237 -4.74 -10.04 -10.74
CA THR A 237 -5.73 -9.52 -9.77
C THR A 237 -6.73 -10.61 -9.41
N PRO A 238 -6.43 -11.50 -8.45
CA PRO A 238 -7.37 -12.52 -8.03
C PRO A 238 -8.67 -11.91 -7.52
N GLN A 239 -9.82 -12.49 -7.91
CA GLN A 239 -11.12 -12.00 -7.46
C GLN A 239 -11.55 -12.68 -6.16
N GLY A 240 -12.03 -11.88 -5.19
CA GLY A 240 -12.58 -12.37 -3.92
C GLY A 240 -11.54 -12.85 -2.90
N ARG A 241 -10.25 -12.74 -3.19
CA ARG A 241 -9.16 -13.09 -2.28
C ARG A 241 -7.91 -12.23 -2.53
N PRO A 242 -6.98 -12.14 -1.57
CA PRO A 242 -5.68 -11.52 -1.82
C PRO A 242 -4.85 -12.32 -2.83
N ALA A 243 -3.94 -11.64 -3.53
CA ALA A 243 -2.78 -12.29 -4.14
C ALA A 243 -1.87 -12.83 -3.01
N ILE A 244 -1.26 -13.99 -3.21
CA ILE A 244 -0.40 -14.63 -2.22
C ILE A 244 0.99 -14.83 -2.82
N ILE A 245 1.98 -14.15 -2.27
CA ILE A 245 3.38 -14.27 -2.68
C ILE A 245 4.18 -14.90 -1.53
N ALA A 246 4.83 -16.02 -1.81
CA ALA A 246 5.77 -16.62 -0.87
C ALA A 246 7.14 -15.94 -0.99
N VAL A 247 7.73 -15.55 0.15
CA VAL A 247 9.11 -15.04 0.26
C VAL A 247 9.92 -16.05 1.05
N ASP A 248 10.64 -16.89 0.32
CA ASP A 248 11.36 -18.05 0.83
C ASP A 248 12.87 -17.83 0.80
N GLY A 249 13.59 -18.60 1.55
CA GLY A 249 15.04 -18.54 1.65
C GLY A 249 15.51 -19.10 3.00
N ARG A 250 16.81 -19.28 3.14
CA ARG A 250 17.37 -19.80 4.39
C ARG A 250 17.25 -18.83 5.57
N GLY A 251 17.38 -19.34 6.79
CA GLY A 251 17.52 -18.51 7.99
C GLY A 251 18.62 -17.46 7.80
N GLY A 252 18.39 -16.20 8.22
CA GLY A 252 19.39 -15.12 8.07
C GLY A 252 19.57 -14.58 6.64
N SER A 253 18.81 -15.05 5.65
CA SER A 253 18.95 -14.62 4.24
C SER A 253 18.47 -13.20 3.95
N GLY A 254 17.72 -12.56 4.84
CA GLY A 254 17.14 -11.23 4.60
C GLY A 254 15.69 -11.23 4.13
N LYS A 255 14.99 -12.36 4.17
CA LYS A 255 13.55 -12.50 3.83
C LYS A 255 12.67 -11.45 4.49
N THR A 256 12.78 -11.29 5.82
CA THR A 256 11.97 -10.36 6.60
C THR A 256 12.20 -8.91 6.16
N THR A 257 13.44 -8.54 5.88
CA THR A 257 13.78 -7.20 5.35
C THR A 257 13.14 -6.97 3.98
N LEU A 258 13.25 -7.95 3.08
CA LEU A 258 12.62 -7.90 1.77
C LEU A 258 11.09 -7.81 1.90
N THR A 259 10.47 -8.68 2.69
CA THR A 259 9.02 -8.70 2.93
C THR A 259 8.52 -7.36 3.47
N THR A 260 9.24 -6.76 4.41
CA THR A 260 8.92 -5.42 4.94
C THR A 260 8.96 -4.37 3.83
N ALA A 261 9.99 -4.40 2.97
CA ALA A 261 10.12 -3.46 1.86
C ALA A 261 8.99 -3.64 0.82
N LEU A 262 8.67 -4.89 0.46
CA LEU A 262 7.59 -5.21 -0.48
C LEU A 262 6.21 -4.82 0.09
N ALA A 263 5.96 -5.11 1.37
CA ALA A 263 4.71 -4.74 2.04
C ALA A 263 4.53 -3.22 2.11
N ALA A 264 5.60 -2.47 2.39
CA ALA A 264 5.56 -1.02 2.43
C ALA A 264 5.26 -0.38 1.06
N ALA A 265 5.60 -1.07 -0.04
CA ALA A 265 5.34 -0.59 -1.39
C ALA A 265 3.92 -0.90 -1.90
N VAL A 266 3.17 -1.81 -1.24
CA VAL A 266 1.80 -2.16 -1.60
C VAL A 266 0.84 -1.79 -0.46
N PRO A 267 -0.05 -0.82 -0.66
CA PRO A 267 -1.01 -0.42 0.37
C PRO A 267 -1.87 -1.58 0.84
N CYS A 268 -2.09 -1.67 2.14
CA CYS A 268 -2.89 -2.74 2.77
C CYS A 268 -2.38 -4.17 2.50
N ALA A 269 -1.16 -4.33 2.00
CA ALA A 269 -0.50 -5.62 1.99
C ALA A 269 -0.33 -6.13 3.42
N GLN A 270 -0.47 -7.42 3.60
CA GLN A 270 -0.28 -8.09 4.88
C GLN A 270 0.97 -8.96 4.81
N ALA A 271 1.75 -8.96 5.88
CA ALA A 271 2.82 -9.94 6.07
C ALA A 271 2.32 -11.07 6.98
N PHE A 272 2.59 -12.29 6.59
CA PHE A 272 2.28 -13.49 7.35
C PHE A 272 3.58 -14.25 7.58
N HIS A 273 4.04 -14.32 8.82
CA HIS A 273 5.27 -15.03 9.18
C HIS A 273 4.95 -16.52 9.36
N LEU A 274 5.55 -17.36 8.53
CA LEU A 274 5.36 -18.80 8.60
C LEU A 274 5.79 -19.37 9.96
N ASP A 275 6.85 -18.79 10.56
CA ASP A 275 7.32 -19.16 11.90
C ASP A 275 6.24 -18.98 12.98
N ASP A 276 5.29 -18.07 12.81
CA ASP A 276 4.15 -17.93 13.71
C ASP A 276 3.19 -19.10 13.58
N LEU A 277 2.92 -19.57 12.36
CA LEU A 277 2.04 -20.70 12.11
C LEU A 277 2.63 -22.00 12.66
N ILE A 278 3.92 -22.23 12.39
CA ILE A 278 4.63 -23.47 12.73
C ILE A 278 5.29 -23.43 14.11
N TRP A 279 5.00 -22.42 14.92
CA TRP A 279 5.58 -22.26 16.24
C TRP A 279 5.31 -23.48 17.12
N ASN A 280 6.33 -24.14 17.63
CA ASN A 280 6.30 -25.40 18.36
C ASN A 280 5.80 -26.64 17.58
N GLU A 281 5.70 -26.53 16.26
CA GLU A 281 5.53 -27.74 15.43
C GLU A 281 6.84 -28.49 15.26
N PRO A 282 6.81 -29.79 14.98
CA PRO A 282 8.02 -30.55 14.66
C PRO A 282 8.72 -29.97 13.43
N LEU A 283 10.06 -29.94 13.47
CA LEU A 283 10.86 -29.33 12.42
C LEU A 283 10.59 -29.98 11.05
N TYR A 284 10.11 -29.20 10.10
CA TYR A 284 9.77 -29.60 8.72
C TYR A 284 8.72 -30.72 8.61
N ASP A 285 7.82 -30.86 9.58
CA ASP A 285 6.67 -31.78 9.57
C ASP A 285 5.36 -31.00 9.80
N TRP A 286 5.15 -29.95 9.02
CA TRP A 286 4.01 -29.03 9.12
C TRP A 286 3.39 -28.69 7.76
N ASP A 287 3.73 -29.42 6.71
CA ASP A 287 3.27 -29.20 5.33
C ASP A 287 1.74 -29.11 5.27
N GLN A 288 1.03 -30.05 5.92
CA GLN A 288 -0.42 -30.11 5.89
C GLN A 288 -1.05 -28.90 6.59
N LEU A 289 -0.51 -28.46 7.73
CA LEU A 289 -0.99 -27.28 8.45
C LEU A 289 -0.90 -26.04 7.56
N TYR A 290 0.19 -25.90 6.83
CA TYR A 290 0.39 -24.77 5.93
C TYR A 290 -0.52 -24.85 4.70
N VAL A 291 -0.68 -26.01 4.09
CA VAL A 291 -1.64 -26.27 2.99
C VAL A 291 -3.06 -25.90 3.41
N ASP A 292 -3.49 -26.35 4.58
CA ASP A 292 -4.84 -26.08 5.09
C ASP A 292 -5.06 -24.58 5.36
N THR A 293 -4.05 -23.90 5.94
CA THR A 293 -4.09 -22.47 6.20
C THR A 293 -4.22 -21.65 4.91
N LEU A 294 -3.40 -21.93 3.89
CA LEU A 294 -3.50 -21.25 2.60
C LEU A 294 -4.79 -21.57 1.86
N THR A 295 -5.29 -22.81 1.97
CA THR A 295 -6.56 -23.22 1.39
C THR A 295 -7.71 -22.43 2.02
N GLN A 296 -7.71 -22.26 3.35
CA GLN A 296 -8.68 -21.44 4.06
C GLN A 296 -8.60 -19.98 3.61
N LEU A 297 -7.39 -19.37 3.57
CA LEU A 297 -7.19 -18.01 3.12
C LEU A 297 -7.70 -17.79 1.69
N ARG A 298 -7.36 -18.69 0.76
CA ARG A 298 -7.83 -18.59 -0.64
C ARG A 298 -9.33 -18.67 -0.77
N ARG A 299 -9.99 -19.53 0.03
CA ARG A 299 -11.44 -19.73 -0.01
C ARG A 299 -12.20 -18.58 0.64
N ALA A 300 -11.73 -18.09 1.78
CA ALA A 300 -12.43 -17.09 2.59
C ALA A 300 -12.05 -15.64 2.22
N GLY A 301 -10.92 -15.41 1.56
CA GLY A 301 -10.37 -14.07 1.30
C GLY A 301 -9.86 -13.35 2.55
N SER A 302 -9.86 -14.02 3.70
CA SER A 302 -9.43 -13.50 5.00
C SER A 302 -9.00 -14.67 5.90
N LEU A 303 -8.29 -14.37 6.98
CA LEU A 303 -7.86 -15.34 7.98
C LEU A 303 -7.97 -14.73 9.38
N ASP A 304 -8.46 -15.49 10.34
CA ASP A 304 -8.31 -15.27 11.77
C ASP A 304 -8.10 -16.64 12.42
N LEU A 305 -6.85 -17.01 12.60
CA LEU A 305 -6.43 -18.34 12.99
C LEU A 305 -5.61 -18.28 14.28
N VAL A 306 -5.99 -19.11 15.24
CA VAL A 306 -5.15 -19.44 16.40
C VAL A 306 -4.63 -20.87 16.19
N PRO A 307 -3.32 -21.07 15.89
CA PRO A 307 -2.76 -22.39 15.74
C PRO A 307 -2.92 -23.23 17.01
N ASP A 308 -3.06 -24.56 16.86
CA ASP A 308 -3.30 -25.45 18.01
C ASP A 308 -2.14 -25.40 19.02
N LYS A 309 -0.90 -25.31 18.55
CA LYS A 309 0.27 -25.15 19.42
C LYS A 309 0.27 -23.86 20.23
N TRP A 310 -0.33 -22.77 19.71
CA TRP A 310 -0.53 -21.57 20.51
C TRP A 310 -1.48 -21.83 21.68
N ARG A 311 -2.59 -22.56 21.45
CA ARG A 311 -3.54 -22.93 22.51
C ARG A 311 -2.90 -23.83 23.54
N GLU A 312 -2.18 -24.88 23.10
CA GLU A 312 -1.50 -25.84 23.96
C GLU A 312 -0.48 -25.17 24.89
N HIS A 313 0.26 -24.19 24.38
CA HIS A 313 1.32 -23.50 25.12
C HIS A 313 0.92 -22.13 25.66
N GLY A 314 -0.36 -21.74 25.60
CA GLY A 314 -0.87 -20.49 26.18
C GLY A 314 -0.41 -19.20 25.48
N ARG A 315 0.07 -19.30 24.22
CA ARG A 315 0.41 -18.10 23.42
C ARG A 315 -0.89 -17.37 23.04
N LYS A 316 -0.94 -16.05 23.35
CA LYS A 316 -2.11 -15.21 23.11
C LYS A 316 -2.05 -14.58 21.71
N GLY A 317 -3.24 -14.21 21.19
CA GLY A 317 -3.40 -13.58 19.90
C GLY A 317 -3.89 -14.54 18.83
N SER A 318 -3.83 -14.11 17.57
CA SER A 318 -4.16 -14.89 16.38
C SER A 318 -3.42 -14.36 15.17
N ILE A 319 -3.28 -15.18 14.16
CA ILE A 319 -2.79 -14.79 12.83
C ILE A 319 -3.97 -14.20 12.07
N ARG A 320 -3.88 -12.92 11.69
CA ARG A 320 -4.99 -12.20 11.07
C ARG A 320 -4.64 -11.64 9.71
N ILE A 321 -5.47 -11.96 8.73
CA ILE A 321 -5.47 -11.33 7.40
C ILE A 321 -6.86 -10.75 7.19
N PRO A 322 -7.02 -9.42 7.18
CA PRO A 322 -8.31 -8.76 6.96
C PRO A 322 -8.90 -9.08 5.59
N ALA A 323 -10.23 -9.17 5.52
CA ALA A 323 -10.93 -9.25 4.25
C ALA A 323 -10.64 -8.01 3.38
N GLY A 324 -10.50 -8.21 2.07
CA GLY A 324 -10.17 -7.12 1.14
C GLY A 324 -8.69 -6.74 1.10
N SER A 325 -7.80 -7.44 1.82
CA SER A 325 -6.35 -7.29 1.63
C SER A 325 -5.98 -7.59 0.18
N PRO A 326 -5.25 -6.72 -0.52
CA PRO A 326 -4.91 -6.93 -1.93
C PRO A 326 -3.81 -7.97 -2.11
N LEU A 327 -2.89 -8.04 -1.14
CA LEU A 327 -1.70 -8.87 -1.17
C LEU A 327 -1.39 -9.43 0.22
N VAL A 328 -1.01 -10.70 0.26
CA VAL A 328 -0.41 -11.36 1.41
C VAL A 328 0.99 -11.84 1.02
N LEU A 329 1.97 -11.41 1.77
CA LEU A 329 3.34 -11.89 1.68
C LEU A 329 3.54 -12.94 2.77
N VAL A 330 3.70 -14.20 2.39
CA VAL A 330 4.03 -15.27 3.34
C VAL A 330 5.54 -15.42 3.38
N GLU A 331 6.14 -15.12 4.52
CA GLU A 331 7.60 -15.12 4.68
C GLU A 331 8.03 -16.22 5.66
N GLY A 332 9.08 -16.91 5.31
CA GLY A 332 9.70 -17.93 6.17
C GLY A 332 10.47 -18.99 5.38
N THR A 333 11.28 -19.77 6.07
CA THR A 333 11.96 -20.93 5.48
C THR A 333 10.93 -21.99 5.11
N GLY A 334 10.81 -22.30 3.82
CA GLY A 334 9.80 -23.20 3.27
C GLY A 334 8.48 -22.53 2.90
N ALA A 335 8.41 -21.19 2.89
CA ALA A 335 7.21 -20.48 2.45
C ALA A 335 6.80 -20.83 1.01
N GLY A 336 7.75 -21.19 0.15
CA GLY A 336 7.52 -21.65 -1.22
C GLY A 336 7.62 -23.15 -1.40
N LEU A 337 7.39 -23.99 -0.37
CA LEU A 337 7.55 -25.43 -0.48
C LEU A 337 6.64 -26.05 -1.57
N ALA A 338 7.04 -27.20 -2.12
CA ALA A 338 6.36 -27.81 -3.27
C ALA A 338 4.86 -28.09 -3.03
N ALA A 339 4.47 -28.47 -1.82
CA ALA A 339 3.09 -28.76 -1.47
C ALA A 339 2.14 -27.57 -1.61
N VAL A 340 2.64 -26.34 -1.45
CA VAL A 340 1.82 -25.12 -1.55
C VAL A 340 1.94 -24.41 -2.90
N ARG A 341 2.71 -24.91 -3.87
CA ARG A 341 2.95 -24.21 -5.14
C ARG A 341 1.66 -23.82 -5.87
N SER A 342 0.62 -24.64 -5.82
CA SER A 342 -0.68 -24.33 -6.41
C SER A 342 -1.55 -23.36 -5.58
N LEU A 343 -1.15 -23.07 -4.35
CA LEU A 343 -1.86 -22.21 -3.41
C LEU A 343 -1.27 -20.81 -3.31
N ILE A 344 -0.05 -20.62 -3.80
CA ILE A 344 0.61 -19.31 -3.93
C ILE A 344 0.53 -18.82 -5.37
N ASP A 345 0.50 -17.52 -5.57
CA ASP A 345 0.40 -16.91 -6.91
C ASP A 345 1.78 -16.56 -7.49
N ALA A 346 2.77 -16.26 -6.62
CA ALA A 346 4.18 -16.16 -7.00
C ALA A 346 5.10 -16.61 -5.87
N HIS A 347 6.33 -16.97 -6.22
CA HIS A 347 7.36 -17.43 -5.30
C HIS A 347 8.66 -16.64 -5.51
N VAL A 348 9.13 -16.00 -4.46
CA VAL A 348 10.40 -15.29 -4.39
C VAL A 348 11.39 -16.10 -3.57
N TRP A 349 12.54 -16.45 -4.14
CA TRP A 349 13.65 -17.07 -3.44
C TRP A 349 14.71 -16.03 -3.10
N VAL A 350 15.08 -15.90 -1.81
CA VAL A 350 16.15 -15.01 -1.37
C VAL A 350 17.45 -15.80 -1.29
N GLN A 351 18.30 -15.61 -2.28
CA GLN A 351 19.61 -16.27 -2.37
C GLN A 351 20.66 -15.54 -1.54
N THR A 352 21.30 -16.24 -0.62
CA THR A 352 22.32 -15.72 0.30
C THR A 352 23.34 -16.82 0.61
N GLY A 353 24.61 -16.48 0.68
CA GLY A 353 25.64 -17.42 1.05
C GLY A 353 25.44 -17.98 2.47
N ASP A 354 25.76 -19.26 2.67
CA ASP A 354 25.61 -19.96 3.96
C ASP A 354 26.33 -19.22 5.09
N ASP A 355 27.56 -18.76 4.83
CA ASP A 355 28.41 -18.06 5.80
C ASP A 355 27.85 -16.68 6.20
N VAL A 356 27.24 -15.96 5.28
CA VAL A 356 26.59 -14.66 5.53
C VAL A 356 25.30 -14.86 6.33
N ALA A 357 24.50 -15.84 5.93
CA ALA A 357 23.25 -16.18 6.58
C ALA A 357 23.51 -16.62 8.04
N GLU A 358 24.49 -17.46 8.27
CA GLU A 358 24.91 -17.93 9.59
C GLU A 358 25.35 -16.76 10.49
N ARG A 359 26.27 -15.92 10.02
CA ARG A 359 26.74 -14.75 10.80
C ARG A 359 25.59 -13.81 11.19
N ARG A 360 24.66 -13.56 10.28
CA ARG A 360 23.49 -12.68 10.53
C ARG A 360 22.53 -13.31 11.53
N GLY A 361 22.24 -14.59 11.38
CA GLY A 361 21.33 -15.31 12.25
C GLY A 361 21.86 -15.43 13.67
N ILE A 362 23.10 -15.88 13.85
CA ILE A 362 23.74 -15.97 15.16
C ILE A 362 23.78 -14.59 15.85
N LYS A 363 24.18 -13.54 15.11
CA LYS A 363 24.22 -12.18 15.67
C LYS A 363 22.84 -11.71 16.15
N ARG A 364 21.79 -12.00 15.38
CA ARG A 364 20.41 -11.65 15.75
C ARG A 364 19.97 -12.42 16.98
N ASP A 365 20.12 -13.73 16.99
CA ASP A 365 19.65 -14.61 18.06
C ASP A 365 20.33 -14.31 19.40
N ILE A 366 21.63 -13.97 19.38
CA ILE A 366 22.36 -13.49 20.57
C ILE A 366 21.79 -12.14 21.05
N ALA A 367 21.53 -11.21 20.12
CA ALA A 367 21.02 -9.89 20.48
C ALA A 367 19.59 -9.92 21.07
N GLU A 368 18.76 -10.85 20.58
CA GLU A 368 17.38 -11.04 21.04
C GLU A 368 17.26 -11.96 22.26
N GLY A 369 18.28 -12.76 22.54
CA GLY A 369 18.32 -13.69 23.68
C GLY A 369 17.26 -14.81 23.60
N VAL A 370 16.77 -15.12 22.41
CA VAL A 370 15.66 -16.08 22.20
C VAL A 370 16.08 -17.54 22.42
N ASN A 371 17.37 -17.85 22.22
CA ASN A 371 17.92 -19.22 22.29
C ASN A 371 18.92 -19.38 23.45
N GLY A 372 18.79 -18.58 24.51
CA GLY A 372 19.66 -18.61 25.67
C GLY A 372 20.90 -17.72 25.53
N ASP A 373 22.03 -18.14 26.06
CA ASP A 373 23.31 -17.40 25.99
C ASP A 373 23.93 -17.48 24.58
N ALA A 374 25.09 -16.85 24.40
CA ALA A 374 25.76 -16.81 23.09
C ALA A 374 26.19 -18.21 22.61
N GLU A 375 26.66 -19.10 23.52
CA GLU A 375 27.04 -20.46 23.14
C GLU A 375 25.82 -21.31 22.81
N GLU A 376 24.71 -21.15 23.53
CA GLU A 376 23.44 -21.83 23.29
C GLU A 376 22.84 -21.38 21.96
N SER A 377 22.88 -20.09 21.65
CA SER A 377 22.43 -19.53 20.37
C SER A 377 23.23 -20.10 19.19
N VAL A 378 24.58 -20.23 19.32
CA VAL A 378 25.41 -20.85 18.27
C VAL A 378 25.07 -22.32 18.09
N ARG A 379 24.93 -23.09 19.20
CA ARG A 379 24.56 -24.51 19.13
C ARG A 379 23.20 -24.71 18.47
N PHE A 380 22.21 -23.89 18.87
CA PHE A 380 20.88 -23.93 18.28
C PHE A 380 20.93 -23.65 16.78
N TRP A 381 21.68 -22.60 16.37
CA TRP A 381 21.82 -22.22 14.97
C TRP A 381 22.42 -23.35 14.13
N HIS A 382 23.50 -24.00 14.59
CA HIS A 382 24.09 -25.13 13.87
C HIS A 382 23.13 -26.32 13.74
N TRP A 383 22.36 -26.61 14.80
CA TRP A 383 21.33 -27.65 14.76
C TRP A 383 20.21 -27.29 13.76
N TRP A 384 19.76 -26.05 13.77
CA TRP A 384 18.74 -25.55 12.84
C TRP A 384 19.23 -25.65 11.39
N MET A 385 20.42 -25.14 11.08
CA MET A 385 21.00 -25.21 9.74
C MET A 385 21.17 -26.63 9.22
N ALA A 386 21.51 -27.59 10.09
CA ALA A 386 21.61 -28.98 9.69
C ALA A 386 20.26 -29.54 9.20
N GLY A 387 19.16 -29.22 9.89
CA GLY A 387 17.80 -29.56 9.47
C GLY A 387 17.39 -28.84 8.19
N GLU A 388 17.67 -27.54 8.10
CA GLU A 388 17.38 -26.71 6.94
C GLU A 388 18.07 -27.21 5.67
N ARG A 389 19.32 -27.64 5.76
CA ARG A 389 20.06 -28.24 4.64
C ARG A 389 19.41 -29.52 4.12
N LEU A 390 18.94 -30.40 5.02
CA LEU A 390 18.23 -31.60 4.62
C LEU A 390 16.88 -31.28 3.96
N PHE A 391 16.17 -30.30 4.51
CA PHE A 391 14.91 -29.82 3.92
C PHE A 391 15.13 -29.29 2.51
N PHE A 392 16.07 -28.39 2.31
CA PHE A 392 16.35 -27.81 1.00
C PHE A 392 16.92 -28.82 -0.01
N ALA A 393 17.71 -29.80 0.43
CA ALA A 393 18.18 -30.87 -0.45
C ALA A 393 17.03 -31.68 -1.05
N LYS A 394 15.95 -31.87 -0.27
CA LYS A 394 14.72 -32.55 -0.70
C LYS A 394 13.83 -31.65 -1.55
N ASP A 395 13.53 -30.43 -1.06
CA ASP A 395 12.48 -29.57 -1.62
C ASP A 395 12.95 -28.70 -2.80
N ARG A 396 14.19 -28.21 -2.78
CA ARG A 396 14.83 -27.42 -3.84
C ARG A 396 13.99 -26.22 -4.32
N PRO A 397 13.60 -25.30 -3.42
CA PRO A 397 12.65 -24.21 -3.72
C PRO A 397 13.09 -23.30 -4.86
N TRP A 398 14.39 -23.05 -5.07
CA TRP A 398 14.93 -22.25 -6.18
C TRP A 398 14.59 -22.77 -7.57
N ARG A 399 14.23 -24.07 -7.70
CA ARG A 399 13.84 -24.69 -8.99
C ARG A 399 12.43 -24.32 -9.44
N ARG A 400 11.64 -23.67 -8.59
CA ARG A 400 10.26 -23.25 -8.89
C ARG A 400 9.97 -21.80 -8.51
N ALA A 401 10.98 -21.07 -8.02
CA ALA A 401 10.84 -19.65 -7.74
C ALA A 401 10.61 -18.86 -9.04
N ASP A 402 9.65 -17.95 -9.01
CA ASP A 402 9.37 -17.06 -10.15
C ASP A 402 10.38 -15.91 -10.22
N VAL A 403 10.93 -15.53 -9.06
CA VAL A 403 11.94 -14.47 -8.90
C VAL A 403 12.98 -14.90 -7.89
N ILE A 404 14.24 -14.63 -8.20
CA ILE A 404 15.37 -14.78 -7.28
C ILE A 404 15.84 -13.39 -6.87
N VAL A 405 15.98 -13.14 -5.57
CA VAL A 405 16.47 -11.86 -5.03
C VAL A 405 17.78 -12.09 -4.30
N SER A 406 18.73 -11.20 -4.48
CA SER A 406 19.97 -11.23 -3.71
C SER A 406 19.72 -10.81 -2.26
N GLY A 407 20.03 -11.66 -1.31
CA GLY A 407 20.05 -11.32 0.11
C GLY A 407 21.34 -10.63 0.54
N ASP A 408 22.36 -10.67 -0.31
CA ASP A 408 23.65 -9.98 -0.14
C ASP A 408 23.75 -8.91 -1.22
N ALA A 409 23.42 -7.65 -0.89
CA ALA A 409 23.47 -6.59 -1.89
C ALA A 409 24.84 -6.54 -2.58
N PRO A 410 24.94 -6.88 -3.89
CA PRO A 410 26.19 -6.81 -4.64
C PRO A 410 26.72 -5.38 -4.70
N THR A 411 28.03 -5.24 -4.94
CA THR A 411 28.64 -3.91 -5.14
C THR A 411 27.94 -3.17 -6.26
N GLY A 412 27.60 -1.93 -6.00
CA GLY A 412 26.89 -1.07 -6.95
C GLY A 412 25.37 -1.05 -6.78
N VAL A 413 24.80 -1.77 -5.80
CA VAL A 413 23.38 -1.64 -5.41
C VAL A 413 23.26 -0.55 -4.36
N GLY A 414 22.46 0.49 -4.66
CA GLY A 414 22.28 1.65 -3.81
C GLY A 414 21.13 1.51 -2.79
N PRO A 415 20.98 2.46 -1.87
CA PRO A 415 19.84 2.49 -0.95
C PRO A 415 18.51 2.55 -1.71
N GLY A 416 17.57 1.66 -1.37
CA GLY A 416 16.27 1.57 -2.00
C GLY A 416 16.25 0.80 -3.33
N GLU A 417 17.40 0.28 -3.77
CA GLU A 417 17.51 -0.63 -4.91
C GLU A 417 17.56 -2.09 -4.43
N ILE A 418 17.13 -2.99 -5.30
CA ILE A 418 17.13 -4.45 -5.10
C ILE A 418 17.81 -5.12 -6.29
N ALA A 419 18.69 -6.08 -6.00
CA ALA A 419 19.29 -6.95 -7.01
C ALA A 419 18.45 -8.21 -7.13
N TRP A 420 17.98 -8.53 -8.34
CA TRP A 420 17.10 -9.67 -8.57
C TRP A 420 17.25 -10.21 -10.02
N THR A 421 16.69 -11.37 -10.28
CA THR A 421 16.61 -11.97 -11.61
C THR A 421 15.32 -12.79 -11.73
N PRO A 422 14.71 -12.90 -12.92
CA PRO A 422 13.66 -13.88 -13.15
C PRO A 422 14.14 -15.31 -12.83
N GLY A 423 13.24 -16.10 -12.25
CA GLY A 423 13.44 -17.54 -12.03
C GLY A 423 12.65 -18.38 -13.05
N PRO A 424 12.67 -19.71 -12.91
CA PRO A 424 13.55 -20.45 -12.01
C PRO A 424 15.00 -20.48 -12.50
N LEU A 425 15.93 -20.76 -11.58
CA LEU A 425 17.31 -20.95 -12.01
C LEU A 425 17.44 -22.24 -12.84
N PRO A 426 18.22 -22.26 -13.92
CA PRO A 426 18.44 -23.45 -14.71
C PRO A 426 19.04 -24.57 -13.86
N ALA A 427 18.70 -25.82 -14.18
CA ALA A 427 19.39 -26.95 -13.58
C ALA A 427 20.86 -26.86 -13.99
N GLY A 428 21.77 -26.79 -13.01
CA GLY A 428 23.21 -26.81 -13.22
C GLY A 428 23.69 -28.16 -13.70
#